data_ad02ccdb781c5823d997e4663d3c6076
#
_entry.id   ad02ccdb781c5823d997e4663d3c6076
#
_cell.length_a   1.000
_cell.length_b   1.000
_cell.length_c   1.000
_cell.angle_alpha   90.00
_cell.angle_beta   90.00
_cell.angle_gamma   90.00
#
_symmetry.space_group_name_H-M   'P 1'
#
loop_
_entity.id
_entity.type
_entity.pdbx_description
1 polymer ?
#
loop_
_entity_poly.entity_id
_entity_poly.type
_entity_poly.pdbx_seq_one_letter_code
_entity_poly.pdbx_strand_id
1 'polypeptide(L)'
;MSLKDPIGAGSAASIDGAPASLDEAAAAAAQLLSRSRQPLIAGLGADIAGTRAAIALAGQTGGVIEHMHSAALLRDLDPMRETGVMLTTPGEARVRADVVLLVGDGLTEAWPRLNERLLTPPARPEGVEVKRRIVWLAPQADASLANFDGDIEVFAAGAGVTLAANLAALRARIKGRRIGRTEFPFAALDSLAEILKGARFGVAVWTAARLGALEIEMLHGLVRDLNETTRFSTLPLPAPDNGAGVLAACGWMTGFPMRTGFGAGAPVHDPWRFDAERLVASGESDCVVWISALGAAPPAWRSAVNVIAVCESTTQFAAEPHVRIAVGRPGVDHDAVMHSPDVGTLVAVAASAPSGALSVAQALERIGARLGKANASPC
;
A
#
# COMPACT_ATOMS: atom_id res chain seq x y z
N MET A 1 -13.59 -26.57 16.50
CA MET A 1 -12.68 -26.80 15.37
C MET A 1 -11.30 -26.47 15.88
N SER A 2 -10.48 -27.48 16.17
CA SER A 2 -9.16 -27.32 16.82
C SER A 2 -8.21 -26.61 15.86
N LEU A 3 -7.69 -25.46 16.28
CA LEU A 3 -6.58 -24.77 15.61
C LEU A 3 -5.37 -25.72 15.65
N LYS A 4 -4.87 -26.14 14.49
CA LYS A 4 -3.62 -26.89 14.41
C LYS A 4 -2.48 -25.97 14.85
N ASP A 5 -1.60 -26.48 15.70
CA ASP A 5 -0.42 -25.74 16.17
C ASP A 5 0.41 -25.21 14.99
N PRO A 6 0.97 -23.98 15.12
CA PRO A 6 1.92 -23.45 14.15
C PRO A 6 3.10 -24.41 14.04
N ILE A 7 3.80 -24.38 12.90
CA ILE A 7 5.00 -25.21 12.61
C ILE A 7 5.80 -25.39 13.88
N GLY A 8 6.02 -26.65 14.28
CA GLY A 8 6.72 -26.97 15.53
C GLY A 8 8.03 -26.17 15.63
N ALA A 9 8.28 -25.60 16.80
CA ALA A 9 9.42 -24.73 17.07
C ALA A 9 10.74 -25.44 16.67
N GLY A 10 11.20 -25.19 15.43
CA GLY A 10 12.44 -25.78 14.91
C GLY A 10 12.56 -25.94 13.40
N SER A 11 11.48 -25.96 12.62
CA SER A 11 11.60 -26.06 11.16
C SER A 11 11.33 -24.74 10.46
N ALA A 12 12.32 -24.23 9.70
CA ALA A 12 12.19 -23.02 8.89
C ALA A 12 11.34 -23.23 7.62
N ALA A 13 10.94 -24.46 7.29
CA ALA A 13 10.15 -24.78 6.08
C ALA A 13 9.28 -26.03 6.26
N SER A 14 8.24 -26.15 5.44
CA SER A 14 7.39 -27.34 5.31
C SER A 14 6.95 -27.57 3.87
N ILE A 15 6.63 -28.82 3.53
CA ILE A 15 6.03 -29.27 2.27
C ILE A 15 4.78 -30.06 2.64
N ASP A 16 3.62 -29.64 2.12
CA ASP A 16 2.30 -30.22 2.44
C ASP A 16 2.06 -30.40 3.97
N GLY A 17 2.54 -29.40 4.74
CA GLY A 17 2.45 -29.38 6.20
C GLY A 17 3.49 -30.25 6.92
N ALA A 18 4.28 -31.06 6.23
CA ALA A 18 5.37 -31.82 6.83
C ALA A 18 6.66 -30.99 6.91
N PRO A 19 7.40 -31.01 8.03
CA PRO A 19 8.68 -30.32 8.15
C PRO A 19 9.67 -30.74 7.06
N ALA A 20 10.36 -29.77 6.47
CA ALA A 20 11.34 -29.97 5.42
C ALA A 20 12.56 -29.06 5.61
N SER A 21 13.67 -29.40 4.98
CA SER A 21 14.80 -28.49 4.90
C SER A 21 14.51 -27.34 3.92
N LEU A 22 15.21 -26.21 4.07
CA LEU A 22 15.09 -25.07 3.16
C LEU A 22 15.43 -25.45 1.71
N ASP A 23 16.36 -26.35 1.51
CA ASP A 23 16.76 -26.79 0.19
C ASP A 23 15.71 -27.69 -0.48
N GLU A 24 15.07 -28.57 0.27
CA GLU A 24 13.93 -29.37 -0.21
C GLU A 24 12.72 -28.48 -0.54
N ALA A 25 12.39 -27.55 0.35
CA ALA A 25 11.29 -26.60 0.13
C ALA A 25 11.55 -25.70 -1.11
N ALA A 26 12.77 -25.19 -1.27
CA ALA A 26 13.13 -24.41 -2.46
C ALA A 26 13.07 -25.24 -3.75
N ALA A 27 13.45 -26.51 -3.71
CA ALA A 27 13.34 -27.43 -4.85
C ALA A 27 11.87 -27.73 -5.20
N ALA A 28 11.03 -28.00 -4.18
CA ALA A 28 9.59 -28.22 -4.38
C ALA A 28 8.90 -26.98 -4.94
N ALA A 29 9.22 -25.79 -4.42
CA ALA A 29 8.71 -24.52 -4.94
C ALA A 29 9.12 -24.29 -6.39
N ALA A 30 10.38 -24.50 -6.74
CA ALA A 30 10.86 -24.39 -8.12
C ALA A 30 10.16 -25.40 -9.06
N GLN A 31 9.88 -26.61 -8.59
CA GLN A 31 9.16 -27.61 -9.36
C GLN A 31 7.70 -27.18 -9.63
N LEU A 32 7.00 -26.62 -8.65
CA LEU A 32 5.65 -26.07 -8.84
C LEU A 32 5.67 -24.92 -9.85
N LEU A 33 6.61 -23.99 -9.73
CA LEU A 33 6.75 -22.85 -10.63
C LEU A 33 7.10 -23.26 -12.06
N SER A 34 7.99 -24.25 -12.25
CA SER A 34 8.39 -24.72 -13.59
C SER A 34 7.25 -25.43 -14.36
N ARG A 35 6.23 -25.94 -13.65
CA ARG A 35 5.04 -26.57 -14.23
C ARG A 35 3.88 -25.61 -14.40
N SER A 36 3.96 -24.44 -13.79
CA SER A 36 2.90 -23.43 -13.85
C SER A 36 2.84 -22.77 -15.22
N ARG A 37 1.63 -22.60 -15.74
CA ARG A 37 1.38 -21.88 -16.99
C ARG A 37 1.43 -20.37 -16.80
N GLN A 38 0.96 -19.88 -15.64
CA GLN A 38 0.97 -18.47 -15.29
C GLN A 38 1.19 -18.29 -13.79
N PRO A 39 2.45 -18.31 -13.35
CA PRO A 39 2.78 -18.05 -11.97
C PRO A 39 2.37 -16.63 -11.55
N LEU A 40 1.82 -16.51 -10.33
CA LEU A 40 1.48 -15.25 -9.72
C LEU A 40 2.37 -15.03 -8.49
N ILE A 41 3.18 -13.99 -8.49
CA ILE A 41 3.98 -13.55 -7.36
C ILE A 41 3.22 -12.41 -6.69
N ALA A 42 2.55 -12.72 -5.56
CA ALA A 42 1.58 -11.84 -4.93
C ALA A 42 1.85 -11.62 -3.43
N GLY A 43 1.02 -10.80 -2.81
CA GLY A 43 1.25 -10.34 -1.44
C GLY A 43 2.25 -9.20 -1.43
N LEU A 44 3.53 -9.51 -1.62
CA LEU A 44 4.67 -8.58 -1.69
C LEU A 44 4.84 -7.69 -0.44
N GLY A 45 4.35 -8.12 0.72
CA GLY A 45 4.69 -7.52 2.01
C GLY A 45 6.16 -7.77 2.33
N ALA A 46 7.06 -7.02 1.70
CA ALA A 46 8.50 -7.19 1.77
C ALA A 46 9.25 -5.85 1.70
N ASP A 47 10.53 -5.87 2.06
CA ASP A 47 11.45 -4.76 1.82
C ASP A 47 11.85 -4.62 0.34
N ILE A 48 12.69 -3.65 0.03
CA ILE A 48 13.16 -3.42 -1.35
C ILE A 48 13.96 -4.61 -1.89
N ALA A 49 14.79 -5.26 -1.07
CA ALA A 49 15.58 -6.41 -1.51
C ALA A 49 14.67 -7.61 -1.85
N GLY A 50 13.68 -7.91 -0.99
CA GLY A 50 12.67 -8.93 -1.24
C GLY A 50 11.82 -8.64 -2.48
N THR A 51 11.41 -7.39 -2.66
CA THR A 51 10.66 -6.96 -3.86
C THR A 51 11.47 -7.16 -5.14
N ARG A 52 12.74 -6.79 -5.15
CA ARG A 52 13.64 -7.00 -6.30
C ARG A 52 13.80 -8.47 -6.64
N ALA A 53 13.97 -9.32 -5.64
CA ALA A 53 14.05 -10.76 -5.83
C ALA A 53 12.73 -11.34 -6.39
N ALA A 54 11.58 -10.83 -5.94
CA ALA A 54 10.27 -11.22 -6.46
C ALA A 54 10.09 -10.84 -7.93
N ILE A 55 10.50 -9.63 -8.33
CA ILE A 55 10.48 -9.18 -9.73
C ILE A 55 11.40 -10.06 -10.60
N ALA A 56 12.60 -10.38 -10.10
CA ALA A 56 13.53 -11.26 -10.81
C ALA A 56 12.94 -12.67 -10.98
N LEU A 57 12.29 -13.23 -9.95
CA LEU A 57 11.61 -14.51 -10.02
C LEU A 57 10.45 -14.49 -11.03
N ALA A 58 9.64 -13.42 -11.06
CA ALA A 58 8.59 -13.24 -12.05
C ALA A 58 9.16 -13.19 -13.47
N GLY A 59 10.27 -12.47 -13.69
CA GLY A 59 10.97 -12.46 -14.98
C GLY A 59 11.49 -13.82 -15.41
N GLN A 60 12.02 -14.64 -14.48
CA GLN A 60 12.52 -15.99 -14.77
C GLN A 60 11.40 -16.98 -15.11
N THR A 61 10.21 -16.79 -14.52
CA THR A 61 9.08 -17.73 -14.66
C THR A 61 8.03 -17.27 -15.66
N GLY A 62 8.16 -16.07 -16.24
CA GLY A 62 7.12 -15.45 -17.06
C GLY A 62 5.88 -15.06 -16.24
N GLY A 63 6.01 -14.94 -14.93
CA GLY A 63 4.91 -14.72 -14.00
C GLY A 63 4.39 -13.30 -13.97
N VAL A 64 3.42 -13.07 -13.08
CA VAL A 64 2.78 -11.77 -12.82
C VAL A 64 3.20 -11.27 -11.43
N ILE A 65 3.46 -9.97 -11.31
CA ILE A 65 3.72 -9.28 -10.03
C ILE A 65 2.46 -8.54 -9.57
N GLU A 66 2.06 -8.78 -8.32
CA GLU A 66 0.93 -8.13 -7.67
C GLU A 66 1.20 -7.85 -6.19
N HIS A 67 0.79 -6.67 -5.71
CA HIS A 67 0.83 -6.36 -4.28
C HIS A 67 -0.58 -6.48 -3.67
N MET A 68 -0.70 -6.94 -2.42
CA MET A 68 -2.01 -7.13 -1.76
C MET A 68 -2.84 -5.84 -1.68
N HIS A 69 -2.22 -4.67 -1.79
CA HIS A 69 -2.89 -3.36 -1.81
C HIS A 69 -2.82 -2.68 -3.18
N SER A 70 -2.55 -3.38 -4.27
CA SER A 70 -2.41 -2.78 -5.61
C SER A 70 -3.62 -1.95 -6.03
N ALA A 71 -4.82 -2.39 -5.70
CA ALA A 71 -6.03 -1.63 -6.05
C ALA A 71 -6.05 -0.22 -5.45
N ALA A 72 -5.57 -0.06 -4.22
CA ALA A 72 -5.43 1.26 -3.58
C ALA A 72 -4.30 2.09 -4.21
N LEU A 73 -3.15 1.46 -4.43
CA LEU A 73 -1.98 2.12 -5.02
C LEU A 73 -2.26 2.62 -6.45
N LEU A 74 -2.95 1.82 -7.25
CA LEU A 74 -3.32 2.21 -8.63
C LEU A 74 -4.33 3.36 -8.65
N ARG A 75 -5.28 3.41 -7.70
CA ARG A 75 -6.22 4.54 -7.59
C ARG A 75 -5.54 5.88 -7.32
N ASP A 76 -4.44 5.90 -6.58
CA ASP A 76 -3.65 7.13 -6.38
C ASP A 76 -2.80 7.47 -7.63
N LEU A 77 -2.42 6.48 -8.44
CA LEU A 77 -1.63 6.69 -9.65
C LEU A 77 -2.47 7.17 -10.84
N ASP A 78 -3.72 6.76 -10.95
CA ASP A 78 -4.57 7.09 -12.10
C ASP A 78 -4.71 8.61 -12.33
N PRO A 79 -5.02 9.45 -11.33
CA PRO A 79 -5.06 10.90 -11.52
C PRO A 79 -3.70 11.50 -11.90
N MET A 80 -2.59 10.91 -11.39
CA MET A 80 -1.24 11.37 -11.75
C MET A 80 -0.98 11.18 -13.24
N ARG A 81 -1.36 10.04 -13.78
CA ARG A 81 -1.21 9.69 -15.19
C ARG A 81 -2.09 10.55 -16.10
N GLU A 82 -3.33 10.84 -15.69
CA GLU A 82 -4.33 11.49 -16.54
C GLU A 82 -4.28 13.03 -16.49
N THR A 83 -4.11 13.60 -15.31
CA THR A 83 -4.26 15.05 -15.11
C THR A 83 -3.08 15.72 -14.42
N GLY A 84 -2.12 14.92 -13.93
CA GLY A 84 -1.07 15.41 -13.04
C GLY A 84 -1.59 15.69 -11.62
N VAL A 85 -0.69 15.75 -10.68
CA VAL A 85 -0.99 15.97 -9.26
C VAL A 85 -0.07 17.00 -8.62
N MET A 86 -0.56 17.70 -7.60
CA MET A 86 0.21 18.67 -6.82
C MET A 86 0.63 18.02 -5.50
N LEU A 87 1.73 17.27 -5.53
CA LEU A 87 2.24 16.57 -4.34
C LEU A 87 3.06 17.49 -3.43
N THR A 88 3.02 17.19 -2.14
CA THR A 88 3.97 17.70 -1.14
C THR A 88 4.66 16.54 -0.42
N THR A 89 5.70 16.85 0.34
CA THR A 89 6.36 15.88 1.22
C THR A 89 5.86 16.01 2.65
N PRO A 90 5.95 14.96 3.48
CA PRO A 90 5.62 15.06 4.91
C PRO A 90 6.39 16.17 5.62
N GLY A 91 7.67 16.36 5.30
CA GLY A 91 8.52 17.41 5.86
C GLY A 91 8.06 18.81 5.47
N GLU A 92 7.73 19.05 4.19
CA GLU A 92 7.19 20.34 3.74
C GLU A 92 5.83 20.63 4.38
N ALA A 93 4.93 19.64 4.37
CA ALA A 93 3.62 19.75 5.00
C ALA A 93 3.74 20.09 6.50
N ARG A 94 4.63 19.39 7.23
CA ARG A 94 4.90 19.64 8.65
C ARG A 94 5.31 21.09 8.92
N VAL A 95 6.21 21.64 8.10
CA VAL A 95 6.77 22.96 8.33
C VAL A 95 5.88 24.08 7.81
N ARG A 96 5.18 23.89 6.70
CA ARG A 96 4.52 24.98 5.97
C ARG A 96 3.01 24.99 6.07
N ALA A 97 2.34 23.85 6.28
CA ALA A 97 0.89 23.78 6.23
C ALA A 97 0.28 24.63 7.37
N ASP A 98 -0.56 25.60 6.99
CA ASP A 98 -1.41 26.38 7.88
C ASP A 98 -2.86 25.86 7.87
N VAL A 99 -3.27 25.14 6.81
CA VAL A 99 -4.52 24.39 6.73
C VAL A 99 -4.24 22.95 6.36
N VAL A 100 -4.75 22.00 7.15
CA VAL A 100 -4.70 20.56 6.85
C VAL A 100 -6.12 20.06 6.69
N LEU A 101 -6.45 19.55 5.51
CA LEU A 101 -7.72 18.91 5.19
C LEU A 101 -7.52 17.40 5.28
N LEU A 102 -8.01 16.78 6.35
CA LEU A 102 -8.11 15.33 6.50
C LEU A 102 -9.36 14.83 5.79
N VAL A 103 -9.27 13.72 5.06
CA VAL A 103 -10.41 13.20 4.30
C VAL A 103 -10.59 11.70 4.53
N GLY A 104 -11.80 11.32 4.97
CA GLY A 104 -12.17 9.92 5.24
C GLY A 104 -11.50 9.37 6.50
N ASP A 105 -11.47 8.05 6.59
CA ASP A 105 -11.00 7.28 7.74
C ASP A 105 -9.66 6.58 7.49
N GLY A 106 -9.12 5.90 8.52
CA GLY A 106 -7.93 5.04 8.42
C GLY A 106 -6.60 5.80 8.32
N LEU A 107 -6.59 7.09 8.62
CA LEU A 107 -5.41 7.93 8.44
C LEU A 107 -4.29 7.57 9.42
N THR A 108 -4.63 7.27 10.67
CA THR A 108 -3.64 6.88 11.69
C THR A 108 -3.21 5.41 11.57
N GLU A 109 -4.02 4.56 10.92
CA GLU A 109 -3.57 3.22 10.50
C GLU A 109 -2.48 3.33 9.42
N ALA A 110 -2.70 4.20 8.42
CA ALA A 110 -1.75 4.43 7.34
C ALA A 110 -0.49 5.19 7.80
N TRP A 111 -0.64 6.07 8.76
CA TRP A 111 0.47 6.81 9.36
C TRP A 111 0.32 6.94 10.88
N PRO A 112 0.83 5.99 11.69
CA PRO A 112 0.66 5.99 13.14
C PRO A 112 1.20 7.24 13.84
N ARG A 113 2.16 7.94 13.24
CA ARG A 113 2.74 9.17 13.78
C ARG A 113 2.14 10.44 13.17
N LEU A 114 0.98 10.36 12.51
CA LEU A 114 0.31 11.50 11.85
C LEU A 114 0.17 12.70 12.79
N ASN A 115 -0.31 12.48 14.03
CA ASN A 115 -0.50 13.54 15.02
C ASN A 115 0.81 14.27 15.32
N GLU A 116 1.87 13.53 15.64
CA GLU A 116 3.18 14.09 15.98
C GLU A 116 3.86 14.72 14.75
N ARG A 117 3.76 14.06 13.60
CA ARG A 117 4.55 14.41 12.42
C ARG A 117 3.89 15.43 11.51
N LEU A 118 2.58 15.54 11.54
CA LEU A 118 1.86 16.48 10.68
C LEU A 118 0.95 17.42 11.46
N LEU A 119 0.07 16.90 12.33
CA LEU A 119 -0.96 17.75 12.94
C LEU A 119 -0.39 18.71 13.98
N THR A 120 0.62 18.27 14.73
CA THR A 120 1.35 19.11 15.69
C THR A 120 2.42 19.93 14.95
N PRO A 121 2.30 21.28 14.91
CA PRO A 121 3.35 22.10 14.30
C PRO A 121 4.69 21.92 15.02
N PRO A 122 5.83 21.99 14.30
CA PRO A 122 7.14 21.96 14.94
C PRO A 122 7.36 23.22 15.79
N ALA A 123 8.13 23.08 16.88
CA ALA A 123 8.58 24.23 17.65
C ALA A 123 9.32 25.22 16.74
N ARG A 124 9.05 26.51 16.93
CA ARG A 124 9.66 27.61 16.16
C ARG A 124 10.34 28.59 17.10
N PRO A 125 11.26 29.43 16.59
CA PRO A 125 11.82 30.54 17.35
C PRO A 125 10.71 31.44 17.92
N GLU A 126 11.00 32.07 19.06
CA GLU A 126 10.06 33.00 19.71
C GLU A 126 9.49 34.03 18.72
N GLY A 127 8.19 34.26 18.80
CA GLY A 127 7.48 35.26 17.98
C GLY A 127 7.00 34.76 16.61
N VAL A 128 7.23 33.49 16.24
CA VAL A 128 6.73 32.91 15.00
C VAL A 128 5.72 31.80 15.31
N GLU A 129 4.49 32.15 15.59
CA GLU A 129 3.40 31.16 15.65
C GLU A 129 2.81 30.91 14.26
N VAL A 130 2.78 29.64 13.83
CA VAL A 130 1.90 29.20 12.75
C VAL A 130 0.70 28.53 13.38
N LYS A 131 -0.38 29.24 13.43
CA LYS A 131 -1.66 28.66 13.84
C LYS A 131 -2.13 27.73 12.73
N ARG A 132 -2.03 26.41 12.96
CA ARG A 132 -2.52 25.40 12.04
C ARG A 132 -3.99 25.16 12.28
N ARG A 133 -4.77 25.22 11.21
CA ARG A 133 -6.18 24.85 11.21
C ARG A 133 -6.32 23.44 10.65
N ILE A 134 -6.95 22.55 11.39
CA ILE A 134 -7.19 21.17 10.99
C ILE A 134 -8.67 21.00 10.74
N VAL A 135 -8.98 20.54 9.55
CA VAL A 135 -10.35 20.30 9.09
C VAL A 135 -10.47 18.85 8.72
N TRP A 136 -11.51 18.17 9.17
CA TRP A 136 -11.74 16.78 8.85
C TRP A 136 -13.07 16.60 8.12
N LEU A 137 -12.98 16.19 6.85
CA LEU A 137 -14.14 15.97 6.00
C LEU A 137 -14.55 14.50 6.04
N ALA A 138 -15.82 14.28 6.38
CA ALA A 138 -16.51 13.00 6.36
C ALA A 138 -15.80 11.85 7.11
N PRO A 139 -15.38 12.05 8.37
CA PRO A 139 -15.06 10.89 9.19
C PRO A 139 -16.34 10.11 9.47
N GLN A 140 -16.30 8.79 9.37
CA GLN A 140 -17.46 7.99 9.76
C GLN A 140 -17.40 7.60 11.23
N ALA A 141 -16.33 7.05 11.70
CA ALA A 141 -16.17 6.63 13.08
C ALA A 141 -14.69 6.41 13.45
N ASP A 142 -13.79 7.22 12.93
CA ASP A 142 -12.38 7.07 13.24
C ASP A 142 -12.07 7.65 14.63
N ALA A 143 -12.14 6.78 15.64
CA ALA A 143 -11.76 7.14 17.00
C ALA A 143 -10.25 7.40 17.18
N SER A 144 -9.45 7.17 16.13
CA SER A 144 -7.99 7.24 16.19
C SER A 144 -7.45 8.66 16.40
N LEU A 145 -8.21 9.67 15.99
CA LEU A 145 -7.90 11.09 16.26
C LEU A 145 -8.56 11.64 17.51
N ALA A 146 -9.37 10.86 18.24
CA ALA A 146 -10.02 11.29 19.47
C ALA A 146 -9.02 11.70 20.57
N ASN A 147 -7.79 11.19 20.52
CA ASN A 147 -6.71 11.51 21.46
C ASN A 147 -5.78 12.64 20.96
N PHE A 148 -6.12 13.33 19.88
CA PHE A 148 -5.37 14.49 19.43
C PHE A 148 -5.70 15.70 20.34
N ASP A 149 -4.67 16.27 20.95
CA ASP A 149 -4.79 17.39 21.91
C ASP A 149 -4.96 18.77 21.24
N GLY A 150 -5.42 18.79 20.01
CA GLY A 150 -5.67 20.00 19.22
C GLY A 150 -7.09 20.10 18.70
N ASP A 151 -7.49 21.29 18.30
CA ASP A 151 -8.80 21.55 17.72
C ASP A 151 -8.89 20.95 16.30
N ILE A 152 -9.83 20.05 16.08
CA ILE A 152 -10.22 19.56 14.77
C ILE A 152 -11.64 20.01 14.45
N GLU A 153 -11.80 20.74 13.36
CA GLU A 153 -13.12 21.13 12.86
C GLU A 153 -13.69 20.03 11.95
N VAL A 154 -14.70 19.32 12.44
CA VAL A 154 -15.28 18.17 11.73
C VAL A 154 -16.43 18.59 10.85
N PHE A 155 -16.38 18.22 9.57
CA PHE A 155 -17.43 18.36 8.58
C PHE A 155 -17.99 16.97 8.23
N ALA A 156 -19.03 16.54 8.94
CA ALA A 156 -19.67 15.26 8.70
C ALA A 156 -20.41 15.26 7.35
N ALA A 157 -20.36 14.13 6.64
CA ALA A 157 -21.25 13.92 5.50
C ALA A 157 -22.70 13.85 5.98
N GLY A 158 -23.63 14.44 5.22
CA GLY A 158 -25.06 14.27 5.47
C GLY A 158 -25.46 12.79 5.34
N ALA A 159 -26.49 12.38 6.06
CA ALA A 159 -26.99 10.99 5.98
C ALA A 159 -27.40 10.67 4.52
N GLY A 160 -26.84 9.60 3.96
CA GLY A 160 -27.11 9.18 2.59
C GLY A 160 -26.31 9.90 1.49
N VAL A 161 -25.42 10.84 1.83
CA VAL A 161 -24.58 11.55 0.84
C VAL A 161 -23.22 10.87 0.74
N THR A 162 -22.81 10.55 -0.49
CA THR A 162 -21.47 10.03 -0.73
C THR A 162 -20.40 11.12 -0.56
N LEU A 163 -19.19 10.74 -0.16
CA LEU A 163 -18.07 11.67 -0.09
C LEU A 163 -17.79 12.35 -1.44
N ALA A 164 -17.91 11.60 -2.55
CA ALA A 164 -17.76 12.13 -3.90
C ALA A 164 -18.76 13.27 -4.18
N ALA A 165 -20.02 13.13 -3.78
CA ALA A 165 -21.03 14.18 -3.94
C ALA A 165 -20.70 15.42 -3.08
N ASN A 166 -20.21 15.22 -1.85
CA ASN A 166 -19.76 16.32 -0.99
C ASN A 166 -18.57 17.07 -1.60
N LEU A 167 -17.58 16.34 -2.11
CA LEU A 167 -16.42 16.94 -2.78
C LEU A 167 -16.82 17.70 -4.04
N ALA A 168 -17.75 17.15 -4.85
CA ALA A 168 -18.28 17.84 -6.03
C ALA A 168 -18.99 19.14 -5.67
N ALA A 169 -19.82 19.11 -4.61
CA ALA A 169 -20.51 20.31 -4.11
C ALA A 169 -19.50 21.35 -3.58
N LEU A 170 -18.50 20.93 -2.81
CA LEU A 170 -17.43 21.80 -2.31
C LEU A 170 -16.65 22.47 -3.46
N ARG A 171 -16.27 21.70 -4.47
CA ARG A 171 -15.61 22.22 -5.68
C ARG A 171 -16.47 23.28 -6.39
N ALA A 172 -17.77 23.01 -6.54
CA ALA A 172 -18.70 23.97 -7.14
C ALA A 172 -18.77 25.29 -6.32
N ARG A 173 -18.78 25.19 -4.98
CA ARG A 173 -18.76 26.38 -4.10
C ARG A 173 -17.45 27.16 -4.22
N ILE A 174 -16.31 26.49 -4.23
CA ILE A 174 -14.98 27.11 -4.43
C ILE A 174 -14.94 27.90 -5.75
N LYS A 175 -15.51 27.34 -6.83
CA LYS A 175 -15.62 27.99 -8.14
C LYS A 175 -16.74 29.04 -8.23
N GLY A 176 -17.40 29.37 -7.12
CA GLY A 176 -18.51 30.36 -7.08
C GLY A 176 -19.76 29.91 -7.85
N ARG A 177 -19.91 28.62 -8.16
CA ARG A 177 -21.05 28.12 -8.90
C ARG A 177 -22.26 27.92 -7.99
N ARG A 178 -23.45 28.16 -8.53
CA ARG A 178 -24.69 27.81 -7.85
C ARG A 178 -24.88 26.30 -7.94
N ILE A 179 -25.21 25.68 -6.80
CA ILE A 179 -25.59 24.28 -6.71
C ILE A 179 -27.05 24.16 -6.31
N GLY A 180 -27.74 23.16 -6.83
CA GLY A 180 -29.10 22.84 -6.45
C GLY A 180 -29.20 22.30 -5.03
N ARG A 181 -30.25 21.56 -4.69
CA ARG A 181 -30.39 20.89 -3.40
C ARG A 181 -29.21 19.97 -3.14
N THR A 182 -28.59 20.13 -1.97
CA THR A 182 -27.63 19.18 -1.43
C THR A 182 -28.08 18.82 -0.02
N GLU A 183 -27.74 17.63 0.44
CA GLU A 183 -28.00 17.23 1.83
C GLU A 183 -26.91 17.74 2.78
N PHE A 184 -25.83 18.29 2.23
CA PHE A 184 -24.82 18.99 3.02
C PHE A 184 -25.33 20.43 3.27
N PRO A 185 -25.36 20.90 4.52
CA PRO A 185 -25.81 22.26 4.81
C PRO A 185 -24.97 23.31 4.05
N PHE A 186 -25.58 24.16 3.25
CA PHE A 186 -24.87 25.18 2.48
C PHE A 186 -23.92 26.03 3.32
N ALA A 187 -24.32 26.41 4.53
CA ALA A 187 -23.50 27.21 5.44
C ALA A 187 -22.21 26.47 5.82
N ALA A 188 -22.25 25.14 6.01
CA ALA A 188 -21.07 24.35 6.31
C ALA A 188 -20.16 24.24 5.08
N LEU A 189 -20.72 24.05 3.86
CA LEU A 189 -19.95 24.07 2.62
C LEU A 189 -19.26 25.42 2.40
N ASP A 190 -19.97 26.52 2.63
CA ASP A 190 -19.42 27.86 2.48
C ASP A 190 -18.31 28.12 3.50
N SER A 191 -18.52 27.74 4.77
CA SER A 191 -17.50 27.84 5.81
C SER A 191 -16.24 27.03 5.42
N LEU A 192 -16.42 25.77 5.00
CA LEU A 192 -15.31 24.93 4.56
C LEU A 192 -14.58 25.53 3.34
N ALA A 193 -15.32 26.01 2.34
CA ALA A 193 -14.73 26.64 1.16
C ALA A 193 -13.90 27.89 1.53
N GLU A 194 -14.38 28.73 2.43
CA GLU A 194 -13.63 29.90 2.89
C GLU A 194 -12.38 29.53 3.69
N ILE A 195 -12.45 28.49 4.54
CA ILE A 195 -11.27 27.97 5.23
C ILE A 195 -10.20 27.54 4.22
N LEU A 196 -10.58 26.73 3.23
CA LEU A 196 -9.64 26.18 2.26
C LEU A 196 -9.07 27.28 1.34
N LYS A 197 -9.88 28.24 0.91
CA LYS A 197 -9.44 29.38 0.10
C LYS A 197 -8.53 30.35 0.88
N GLY A 198 -8.71 30.42 2.20
CA GLY A 198 -7.89 31.25 3.09
C GLY A 198 -6.51 30.65 3.40
N ALA A 199 -6.22 29.43 2.98
CA ALA A 199 -4.94 28.79 3.21
C ALA A 199 -3.80 29.53 2.50
N ARG A 200 -2.66 29.70 3.16
CA ARG A 200 -1.40 30.15 2.55
C ARG A 200 -0.62 28.98 1.97
N PHE A 201 -0.70 27.83 2.64
CA PHE A 201 -0.21 26.53 2.18
C PHE A 201 -1.10 25.44 2.78
N GLY A 202 -2.09 25.01 2.01
CA GLY A 202 -3.00 23.94 2.39
C GLY A 202 -2.49 22.56 1.97
N VAL A 203 -2.86 21.54 2.74
CA VAL A 203 -2.52 20.14 2.41
C VAL A 203 -3.74 19.25 2.62
N ALA A 204 -4.15 18.52 1.58
CA ALA A 204 -5.17 17.48 1.66
C ALA A 204 -4.52 16.10 1.90
N VAL A 205 -5.02 15.37 2.89
CA VAL A 205 -4.46 14.10 3.36
C VAL A 205 -5.54 13.02 3.33
N TRP A 206 -5.25 11.89 2.72
CA TRP A 206 -6.15 10.73 2.66
C TRP A 206 -5.38 9.43 2.53
N THR A 207 -6.06 8.29 2.63
CA THR A 207 -5.55 6.99 2.24
C THR A 207 -6.46 6.34 1.18
N ALA A 208 -5.88 5.90 0.07
CA ALA A 208 -6.62 5.22 -1.00
C ALA A 208 -7.21 3.87 -0.58
N ALA A 209 -6.76 3.31 0.55
CA ALA A 209 -7.33 2.09 1.11
C ALA A 209 -8.81 2.26 1.55
N ARG A 210 -9.22 3.50 1.87
CA ARG A 210 -10.55 3.84 2.39
C ARG A 210 -11.40 4.68 1.42
N LEU A 211 -10.87 5.09 0.28
CA LEU A 211 -11.55 5.93 -0.71
C LEU A 211 -11.71 5.19 -2.04
N GLY A 212 -12.79 5.49 -2.74
CA GLY A 212 -13.02 5.05 -4.11
C GLY A 212 -12.28 5.92 -5.14
N ALA A 213 -12.25 5.46 -6.40
CA ALA A 213 -11.57 6.18 -7.48
C ALA A 213 -12.17 7.58 -7.72
N LEU A 214 -13.50 7.69 -7.65
CA LEU A 214 -14.20 8.98 -7.87
C LEU A 214 -13.89 9.99 -6.77
N GLU A 215 -13.82 9.55 -5.50
CA GLU A 215 -13.43 10.42 -4.39
C GLU A 215 -12.02 10.97 -4.56
N ILE A 216 -11.07 10.12 -4.96
CA ILE A 216 -9.67 10.51 -5.19
C ILE A 216 -9.57 11.47 -6.37
N GLU A 217 -10.28 11.20 -7.47
CA GLU A 217 -10.35 12.14 -8.61
C GLU A 217 -10.93 13.50 -8.19
N MET A 218 -12.01 13.49 -7.40
CA MET A 218 -12.62 14.73 -6.89
C MET A 218 -11.67 15.49 -5.96
N LEU A 219 -10.86 14.83 -5.14
CA LEU A 219 -9.86 15.44 -4.28
C LEU A 219 -8.74 16.12 -5.10
N HIS A 220 -8.19 15.46 -6.11
CA HIS A 220 -7.22 16.08 -7.02
C HIS A 220 -7.84 17.27 -7.76
N GLY A 221 -9.10 17.14 -8.19
CA GLY A 221 -9.85 18.26 -8.79
C GLY A 221 -10.05 19.42 -7.82
N LEU A 222 -10.34 19.14 -6.54
CA LEU A 222 -10.48 20.15 -5.48
C LEU A 222 -9.16 20.92 -5.29
N VAL A 223 -8.05 20.20 -5.17
CA VAL A 223 -6.71 20.79 -5.03
C VAL A 223 -6.36 21.66 -6.24
N ARG A 224 -6.66 21.19 -7.45
CA ARG A 224 -6.47 21.99 -8.67
C ARG A 224 -7.33 23.27 -8.68
N ASP A 225 -8.60 23.17 -8.29
CA ASP A 225 -9.51 24.33 -8.23
C ASP A 225 -9.03 25.36 -7.19
N LEU A 226 -8.50 24.91 -6.04
CA LEU A 226 -7.92 25.77 -5.02
C LEU A 226 -6.65 26.49 -5.49
N ASN A 227 -5.81 25.80 -6.28
CA ASN A 227 -4.56 26.38 -6.79
C ASN A 227 -4.75 27.52 -7.82
N GLU A 228 -5.98 27.86 -8.18
CA GLU A 228 -6.24 29.08 -8.96
C GLU A 228 -6.08 30.35 -8.12
N THR A 229 -6.28 30.28 -6.80
CA THR A 229 -6.30 31.46 -5.91
C THR A 229 -5.41 31.32 -4.68
N THR A 230 -5.02 30.10 -4.32
CA THR A 230 -4.16 29.82 -3.16
C THR A 230 -3.13 28.75 -3.50
N ARG A 231 -2.35 28.30 -2.53
CA ARG A 231 -1.42 27.19 -2.69
C ARG A 231 -1.90 25.98 -1.89
N PHE A 232 -2.26 24.93 -2.58
CA PHE A 232 -2.75 23.71 -1.99
C PHE A 232 -2.07 22.49 -2.60
N SER A 233 -1.72 21.48 -1.78
CA SER A 233 -1.04 20.28 -2.23
C SER A 233 -1.73 19.03 -1.69
N THR A 234 -1.41 17.88 -2.23
CA THR A 234 -1.89 16.58 -1.78
C THR A 234 -0.79 15.80 -1.06
N LEU A 235 -1.18 15.04 -0.06
CA LEU A 235 -0.33 14.11 0.65
C LEU A 235 -1.09 12.79 0.82
N PRO A 236 -1.20 11.95 -0.23
CA PRO A 236 -1.75 10.62 -0.10
C PRO A 236 -0.87 9.78 0.82
N LEU A 237 -1.50 9.10 1.77
CA LEU A 237 -0.79 8.24 2.71
C LEU A 237 -0.50 6.87 2.09
N PRO A 238 0.68 6.30 2.33
CA PRO A 238 1.10 5.06 1.71
C PRO A 238 0.22 3.88 2.13
N ALA A 239 0.03 2.93 1.23
CA ALA A 239 -0.58 1.65 1.58
C ALA A 239 0.33 0.87 2.54
N PRO A 240 -0.25 0.03 3.43
CA PRO A 240 0.50 -0.84 4.33
C PRO A 240 1.46 -1.79 3.62
N ASP A 241 2.20 -2.58 4.40
CA ASP A 241 3.07 -3.66 3.90
C ASP A 241 4.11 -3.17 2.88
N ASN A 242 4.66 -1.96 3.12
CA ASN A 242 5.64 -1.30 2.24
C ASN A 242 5.15 -1.05 0.82
N GLY A 243 3.84 -0.86 0.60
CA GLY A 243 3.25 -0.72 -0.73
C GLY A 243 3.90 0.37 -1.58
N ALA A 244 4.22 1.54 -1.01
CA ALA A 244 4.94 2.60 -1.73
C ALA A 244 6.37 2.20 -2.10
N GLY A 245 7.07 1.43 -1.25
CA GLY A 245 8.39 0.88 -1.56
C GLY A 245 8.34 -0.14 -2.70
N VAL A 246 7.35 -1.02 -2.67
CA VAL A 246 7.10 -2.00 -3.75
C VAL A 246 6.79 -1.29 -5.07
N LEU A 247 5.91 -0.28 -5.04
CA LEU A 247 5.59 0.54 -6.20
C LEU A 247 6.84 1.19 -6.80
N ALA A 248 7.70 1.78 -5.97
CA ALA A 248 8.95 2.40 -6.41
C ALA A 248 9.88 1.36 -7.06
N ALA A 249 10.06 0.19 -6.44
CA ALA A 249 10.91 -0.87 -6.98
C ALA A 249 10.37 -1.42 -8.32
N CYS A 250 9.06 -1.61 -8.45
CA CYS A 250 8.43 -1.99 -9.71
C CYS A 250 8.70 -0.95 -10.80
N GLY A 251 8.51 0.35 -10.49
CA GLY A 251 8.78 1.44 -11.41
C GLY A 251 10.23 1.46 -11.91
N TRP A 252 11.21 1.30 -11.02
CA TRP A 252 12.64 1.32 -11.41
C TRP A 252 13.05 0.12 -12.25
N MET A 253 12.51 -1.07 -11.94
CA MET A 253 12.96 -2.31 -12.57
C MET A 253 12.21 -2.63 -13.86
N THR A 254 10.94 -2.18 -13.98
CA THR A 254 10.07 -2.57 -15.09
C THR A 254 9.57 -1.39 -15.92
N GLY A 255 9.60 -0.18 -15.38
CA GLY A 255 8.94 1.01 -15.94
C GLY A 255 7.44 1.06 -15.65
N PHE A 256 6.89 0.07 -14.91
CA PHE A 256 5.46 -0.08 -14.63
C PHE A 256 5.20 -0.30 -13.14
N PRO A 257 3.98 -0.01 -12.65
CA PRO A 257 3.57 -0.38 -11.30
C PRO A 257 3.32 -1.90 -11.19
N MET A 258 2.73 -2.36 -10.07
CA MET A 258 2.22 -3.72 -9.94
C MET A 258 1.17 -4.03 -11.00
N ARG A 259 0.66 -5.25 -11.04
CA ARG A 259 -0.15 -5.79 -12.15
C ARG A 259 0.64 -5.77 -13.45
N THR A 260 1.87 -6.29 -13.36
CA THR A 260 2.80 -6.40 -14.47
C THR A 260 3.16 -7.85 -14.70
N GLY A 261 2.95 -8.34 -15.92
CA GLY A 261 3.26 -9.70 -16.36
C GLY A 261 4.52 -9.75 -17.22
N PHE A 262 5.24 -10.86 -17.14
CA PHE A 262 6.51 -11.09 -17.85
C PHE A 262 6.43 -12.20 -18.93
N GLY A 263 5.26 -12.78 -19.14
CA GLY A 263 5.06 -13.89 -20.10
C GLY A 263 5.37 -13.56 -21.57
N ALA A 264 5.43 -12.28 -21.93
CA ALA A 264 5.80 -11.84 -23.28
C ALA A 264 7.31 -11.64 -23.48
N GLY A 265 8.14 -12.03 -22.51
CA GLY A 265 9.59 -11.81 -22.53
C GLY A 265 10.04 -10.39 -22.15
N ALA A 266 9.09 -9.49 -21.94
CA ALA A 266 9.29 -8.13 -21.44
C ALA A 266 8.15 -7.79 -20.47
N PRO A 267 8.34 -6.81 -19.55
CA PRO A 267 7.28 -6.36 -18.67
C PRO A 267 6.11 -5.75 -19.48
N VAL A 268 4.89 -6.16 -19.16
CA VAL A 268 3.65 -5.61 -19.71
C VAL A 268 2.71 -5.31 -18.54
N HIS A 269 2.23 -4.08 -18.46
CA HIS A 269 1.29 -3.67 -17.43
C HIS A 269 -0.14 -3.64 -17.96
N ASP A 270 -1.05 -4.30 -17.23
CA ASP A 270 -2.49 -4.22 -17.47
C ASP A 270 -3.22 -4.41 -16.13
N PRO A 271 -3.85 -3.35 -15.59
CA PRO A 271 -4.45 -3.36 -14.26
C PRO A 271 -5.66 -4.28 -14.13
N TRP A 272 -6.33 -4.63 -15.24
CA TRP A 272 -7.42 -5.58 -15.25
C TRP A 272 -6.94 -7.01 -15.50
N ARG A 273 -6.13 -7.19 -16.57
CA ARG A 273 -5.63 -8.51 -16.99
C ARG A 273 -4.83 -9.19 -15.89
N PHE A 274 -4.00 -8.45 -15.17
CA PHE A 274 -3.08 -8.97 -14.16
C PHE A 274 -3.54 -8.75 -12.72
N ASP A 275 -4.85 -8.55 -12.53
CA ASP A 275 -5.46 -8.56 -11.20
C ASP A 275 -5.39 -9.96 -10.57
N ALA A 276 -4.82 -10.07 -9.36
CA ALA A 276 -4.57 -11.36 -8.71
C ALA A 276 -5.85 -12.12 -8.40
N GLU A 277 -6.87 -11.43 -7.89
CA GLU A 277 -8.16 -12.07 -7.55
C GLU A 277 -8.82 -12.61 -8.80
N ARG A 278 -8.82 -11.85 -9.88
CA ARG A 278 -9.34 -12.28 -11.19
C ARG A 278 -8.57 -13.49 -11.74
N LEU A 279 -7.21 -13.44 -11.72
CA LEU A 279 -6.37 -14.53 -12.24
C LEU A 279 -6.60 -15.84 -11.49
N VAL A 280 -6.75 -15.77 -10.18
CA VAL A 280 -7.02 -16.94 -9.34
C VAL A 280 -8.46 -17.43 -9.53
N ALA A 281 -9.44 -16.53 -9.55
CA ALA A 281 -10.86 -16.88 -9.70
C ALA A 281 -11.17 -17.49 -11.08
N SER A 282 -10.50 -17.02 -12.14
CA SER A 282 -10.66 -17.56 -13.50
C SER A 282 -9.89 -18.86 -13.75
N GLY A 283 -8.99 -19.25 -12.84
CA GLY A 283 -8.09 -20.40 -13.02
C GLY A 283 -6.99 -20.16 -14.06
N GLU A 284 -6.76 -18.92 -14.48
CA GLU A 284 -5.63 -18.55 -15.35
C GLU A 284 -4.31 -18.72 -14.61
N SER A 285 -4.23 -18.30 -13.33
CA SER A 285 -3.10 -18.62 -12.46
C SER A 285 -3.33 -19.95 -11.75
N ASP A 286 -2.36 -20.85 -11.87
CA ASP A 286 -2.36 -22.20 -11.30
C ASP A 286 -1.30 -22.40 -10.20
N CYS A 287 -0.46 -21.37 -9.95
CA CYS A 287 0.53 -21.36 -8.87
C CYS A 287 0.74 -19.93 -8.35
N VAL A 288 0.69 -19.76 -7.03
CA VAL A 288 0.89 -18.48 -6.35
C VAL A 288 2.09 -18.56 -5.42
N VAL A 289 3.03 -17.63 -5.54
CA VAL A 289 4.03 -17.32 -4.51
C VAL A 289 3.46 -16.19 -3.67
N TRP A 290 3.03 -16.49 -2.44
CA TRP A 290 2.51 -15.51 -1.51
C TRP A 290 3.59 -15.00 -0.57
N ILE A 291 3.87 -13.70 -0.62
CA ILE A 291 4.94 -13.05 0.16
C ILE A 291 4.32 -12.12 1.21
N SER A 292 4.57 -12.40 2.49
CA SER A 292 4.04 -11.59 3.61
C SER A 292 5.01 -11.63 4.80
N ALA A 293 5.99 -10.71 4.80
CA ALA A 293 7.01 -10.60 5.83
C ALA A 293 6.88 -9.32 6.71
N LEU A 294 5.89 -8.46 6.46
CA LEU A 294 5.64 -7.22 7.21
C LEU A 294 4.36 -7.27 8.04
N GLY A 295 3.51 -8.26 7.79
CA GLY A 295 2.33 -8.56 8.54
C GLY A 295 1.89 -9.99 8.24
N ALA A 296 1.41 -10.73 9.21
CA ALA A 296 1.04 -12.13 9.06
C ALA A 296 -0.28 -12.32 8.25
N ALA A 297 -0.44 -11.58 7.16
CA ALA A 297 -1.63 -11.61 6.33
C ALA A 297 -1.59 -12.77 5.31
N PRO A 298 -2.57 -13.69 5.33
CA PRO A 298 -2.75 -14.68 4.28
C PRO A 298 -3.42 -14.06 3.05
N PRO A 299 -3.43 -14.76 1.87
CA PRO A 299 -4.22 -14.32 0.74
C PRO A 299 -5.71 -14.24 1.09
N ALA A 300 -6.39 -13.20 0.57
CA ALA A 300 -7.81 -12.99 0.84
C ALA A 300 -8.72 -14.02 0.12
N TRP A 301 -8.25 -14.60 -0.98
CA TRP A 301 -9.02 -15.59 -1.75
C TRP A 301 -8.88 -17.00 -1.19
N ARG A 302 -9.92 -17.79 -1.40
CA ARG A 302 -9.93 -19.26 -1.16
C ARG A 302 -10.05 -19.94 -2.51
N SER A 303 -9.02 -20.63 -2.95
CA SER A 303 -9.00 -21.32 -4.25
C SER A 303 -8.14 -22.56 -4.16
N ALA A 304 -8.39 -23.52 -5.04
CA ALA A 304 -7.60 -24.75 -5.22
C ALA A 304 -6.29 -24.52 -6.02
N VAL A 305 -5.68 -23.35 -5.90
CA VAL A 305 -4.41 -23.01 -6.53
C VAL A 305 -3.24 -23.53 -5.69
N ASN A 306 -2.14 -23.93 -6.34
CA ASN A 306 -0.91 -24.26 -5.63
C ASN A 306 -0.32 -23.02 -4.95
N VAL A 307 -0.10 -23.07 -3.65
CA VAL A 307 0.45 -21.95 -2.87
C VAL A 307 1.85 -22.28 -2.36
N ILE A 308 2.78 -21.41 -2.68
CA ILE A 308 4.13 -21.33 -2.11
C ILE A 308 4.14 -20.10 -1.21
N ALA A 309 4.18 -20.30 0.10
CA ALA A 309 4.16 -19.21 1.07
C ALA A 309 5.58 -18.85 1.53
N VAL A 310 5.98 -17.58 1.33
CA VAL A 310 7.21 -16.99 1.87
C VAL A 310 6.76 -15.91 2.86
N CYS A 311 6.65 -16.26 4.13
CA CYS A 311 5.93 -15.43 5.09
C CYS A 311 6.47 -15.58 6.52
N GLU A 312 6.02 -14.71 7.41
CA GLU A 312 6.28 -14.89 8.85
C GLU A 312 5.74 -16.25 9.34
N SER A 313 6.44 -16.85 10.30
CA SER A 313 6.04 -18.15 10.87
C SER A 313 4.65 -18.12 11.51
N THR A 314 4.20 -16.97 11.94
CA THR A 314 2.89 -16.74 12.60
C THR A 314 1.72 -16.62 11.62
N THR A 315 1.96 -16.53 10.31
CA THR A 315 0.90 -16.40 9.30
C THR A 315 -0.01 -17.63 9.31
N GLN A 316 -1.32 -17.39 9.46
CA GLN A 316 -2.35 -18.44 9.50
C GLN A 316 -3.04 -18.53 8.12
N PHE A 317 -2.98 -19.69 7.48
CA PHE A 317 -3.66 -19.93 6.20
C PHE A 317 -4.96 -20.70 6.42
N ALA A 318 -5.96 -20.44 5.58
CA ALA A 318 -7.23 -21.18 5.62
C ALA A 318 -7.06 -22.65 5.15
N ALA A 319 -6.10 -22.90 4.26
CA ALA A 319 -5.62 -24.22 3.88
C ALA A 319 -4.09 -24.19 3.89
N GLU A 320 -3.47 -25.30 4.30
CA GLU A 320 -2.01 -25.39 4.38
C GLU A 320 -1.39 -25.16 2.99
N PRO A 321 -0.39 -24.27 2.86
CA PRO A 321 0.36 -24.11 1.61
C PRO A 321 1.10 -25.39 1.20
N HIS A 322 1.20 -25.62 -0.11
CA HIS A 322 2.00 -26.77 -0.63
C HIS A 322 3.48 -26.64 -0.25
N VAL A 323 4.02 -25.43 -0.25
CA VAL A 323 5.34 -25.14 0.28
C VAL A 323 5.25 -23.92 1.17
N ARG A 324 5.87 -23.98 2.35
CA ARG A 324 6.02 -22.85 3.25
C ARG A 324 7.47 -22.65 3.62
N ILE A 325 7.95 -21.42 3.49
CA ILE A 325 9.28 -20.99 3.92
C ILE A 325 9.08 -19.81 4.89
N ALA A 326 9.49 -20.01 6.14
CA ALA A 326 9.42 -18.98 7.15
C ALA A 326 10.56 -17.97 6.93
N VAL A 327 10.22 -16.68 6.99
CA VAL A 327 11.17 -15.57 6.87
C VAL A 327 11.04 -14.61 8.05
N GLY A 328 12.13 -13.88 8.31
CA GLY A 328 12.17 -12.83 9.31
C GLY A 328 11.51 -11.54 8.83
N ARG A 329 11.10 -10.72 9.79
CA ARG A 329 10.49 -9.41 9.55
C ARG A 329 11.58 -8.38 9.23
N PRO A 330 11.52 -7.69 8.08
CA PRO A 330 12.40 -6.58 7.73
C PRO A 330 12.39 -5.47 8.79
N GLY A 331 13.57 -4.96 9.16
CA GLY A 331 13.74 -3.94 10.20
C GLY A 331 13.60 -4.45 11.65
N VAL A 332 13.29 -5.74 11.81
CA VAL A 332 13.26 -6.42 13.12
C VAL A 332 14.32 -7.51 13.16
N ASP A 333 14.20 -8.51 12.32
CA ASP A 333 15.10 -9.68 12.29
C ASP A 333 16.38 -9.44 11.45
N HIS A 334 16.31 -8.56 10.47
CA HIS A 334 17.42 -8.16 9.60
C HIS A 334 17.27 -6.71 9.14
N ASP A 335 18.38 -6.09 8.75
CA ASP A 335 18.39 -4.76 8.15
C ASP A 335 17.52 -4.74 6.89
N ALA A 336 16.88 -3.60 6.63
CA ALA A 336 15.96 -3.45 5.52
C ALA A 336 16.02 -2.06 4.89
N VAL A 337 15.54 -1.93 3.66
CA VAL A 337 15.21 -0.65 3.04
C VAL A 337 13.71 -0.64 2.77
N MET A 338 12.99 0.32 3.34
CA MET A 338 11.54 0.44 3.26
C MET A 338 11.11 1.89 3.08
N HIS A 339 9.90 2.10 2.57
CA HIS A 339 9.31 3.44 2.54
C HIS A 339 8.91 3.88 3.96
N SER A 340 9.25 5.12 4.29
CA SER A 340 8.85 5.75 5.55
C SER A 340 7.86 6.88 5.30
N PRO A 341 6.65 6.82 5.87
CA PRO A 341 5.67 7.92 5.77
C PRO A 341 6.16 9.19 6.47
N ASP A 342 7.09 9.09 7.43
CA ASP A 342 7.62 10.25 8.15
C ASP A 342 8.45 11.19 7.27
N VAL A 343 9.11 10.63 6.25
CA VAL A 343 9.97 11.40 5.34
C VAL A 343 9.50 11.32 3.88
N GLY A 344 8.56 10.44 3.56
CA GLY A 344 7.98 10.29 2.22
C GLY A 344 8.94 9.70 1.19
N THR A 345 9.90 8.89 1.64
CA THR A 345 10.89 8.25 0.77
C THR A 345 11.40 6.96 1.39
N LEU A 346 12.29 6.26 0.67
CA LEU A 346 12.95 5.06 1.16
C LEU A 346 14.00 5.40 2.22
N VAL A 347 14.02 4.62 3.27
CA VAL A 347 15.01 4.73 4.36
C VAL A 347 15.62 3.36 4.66
N ALA A 348 16.90 3.37 5.08
CA ALA A 348 17.52 2.21 5.68
C ALA A 348 17.03 2.08 7.13
N VAL A 349 16.60 0.88 7.49
CA VAL A 349 16.10 0.52 8.82
C VAL A 349 17.00 -0.57 9.36
N ALA A 350 17.71 -0.29 10.44
CA ALA A 350 18.52 -1.30 11.13
C ALA A 350 17.62 -2.29 11.86
N ALA A 351 18.05 -3.54 11.94
CA ALA A 351 17.35 -4.58 12.68
C ALA A 351 17.25 -4.23 14.17
N SER A 352 16.05 -4.22 14.71
CA SER A 352 15.83 -3.93 16.14
C SER A 352 16.07 -5.15 17.04
N ALA A 353 15.96 -6.37 16.52
CA ALA A 353 16.18 -7.63 17.22
C ALA A 353 16.71 -8.71 16.24
N PRO A 354 18.00 -8.61 15.79
CA PRO A 354 18.54 -9.53 14.80
C PRO A 354 18.43 -11.00 15.24
N SER A 355 17.78 -11.83 14.42
CA SER A 355 17.52 -13.24 14.76
C SER A 355 18.26 -14.25 13.87
N GLY A 356 18.92 -13.79 12.81
CA GLY A 356 19.51 -14.65 11.79
C GLY A 356 18.46 -15.38 10.91
N ALA A 357 17.19 -15.02 11.02
CA ALA A 357 16.13 -15.53 10.16
C ALA A 357 16.37 -15.16 8.69
N LEU A 358 15.94 -16.04 7.78
CA LEU A 358 16.06 -15.85 6.35
C LEU A 358 15.28 -14.61 5.89
N SER A 359 15.86 -13.77 5.03
CA SER A 359 15.10 -12.69 4.40
C SER A 359 14.27 -13.21 3.22
N VAL A 360 13.25 -12.43 2.81
CA VAL A 360 12.46 -12.73 1.59
C VAL A 360 13.37 -12.85 0.38
N ALA A 361 14.35 -11.95 0.21
CA ALA A 361 15.30 -11.99 -0.90
C ALA A 361 16.05 -13.34 -0.93
N GLN A 362 16.63 -13.74 0.20
CA GLN A 362 17.37 -15.00 0.30
C GLN A 362 16.48 -16.22 0.01
N ALA A 363 15.22 -16.22 0.44
CA ALA A 363 14.28 -17.30 0.17
C ALA A 363 13.99 -17.42 -1.35
N LEU A 364 13.66 -16.28 -1.99
CA LEU A 364 13.33 -16.24 -3.41
C LEU A 364 14.54 -16.52 -4.31
N GLU A 365 15.73 -16.06 -3.94
CA GLU A 365 16.98 -16.37 -4.66
C GLU A 365 17.30 -17.88 -4.62
N ARG A 366 17.05 -18.57 -3.48
CA ARG A 366 17.19 -20.02 -3.39
C ARG A 366 16.22 -20.75 -4.33
N ILE A 367 14.97 -20.30 -4.41
CA ILE A 367 13.97 -20.85 -5.34
C ILE A 367 14.43 -20.60 -6.79
N GLY A 368 14.81 -19.38 -7.14
CA GLY A 368 15.27 -19.00 -8.48
C GLY A 368 16.51 -19.78 -8.94
N ALA A 369 17.47 -20.03 -8.03
CA ALA A 369 18.66 -20.82 -8.32
C ALA A 369 18.35 -22.31 -8.65
N ARG A 370 17.20 -22.83 -8.22
CA ARG A 370 16.74 -24.19 -8.56
C ARG A 370 16.01 -24.24 -9.91
N LEU A 371 15.34 -23.15 -10.33
CA LEU A 371 14.72 -23.04 -11.65
C LEU A 371 15.74 -23.15 -12.79
N GLY A 372 16.89 -22.47 -12.67
CA GLY A 372 17.98 -22.53 -13.66
C GLY A 372 18.60 -23.94 -13.84
N LYS A 373 18.55 -24.79 -12.81
CA LYS A 373 19.01 -26.16 -12.88
C LYS A 373 17.99 -27.11 -13.50
N ALA A 374 16.69 -26.83 -13.37
CA ALA A 374 15.63 -27.66 -13.97
C ALA A 374 15.57 -27.53 -15.51
N ASN A 375 15.95 -26.36 -16.05
CA ASN A 375 16.02 -26.11 -17.50
C ASN A 375 17.34 -26.65 -18.14
N ALA A 376 18.28 -27.11 -17.36
CA ALA A 376 19.58 -27.67 -17.79
C ALA A 376 19.61 -29.20 -17.78
N SER A 377 18.46 -29.91 -17.84
CA SER A 377 18.45 -31.35 -18.06
C SER A 377 19.04 -31.66 -19.45
N PRO A 378 20.05 -32.50 -19.56
CA PRO A 378 20.68 -32.78 -20.84
C PRO A 378 19.72 -33.54 -21.76
N CYS A 379 19.72 -33.16 -23.04
CA CYS A 379 19.19 -33.96 -24.14
C CYS A 379 19.83 -35.33 -24.16
#